data_13bdbab16e11fbc724c5509735808b52
#
_entry.id   13bdbab16e11fbc724c5509735808b52
#
_cell.length_a   1.000
_cell.length_b   1.000
_cell.length_c   1.000
_cell.angle_alpha   90.00
_cell.angle_beta   90.00
_cell.angle_gamma   90.00
#
_symmetry.space_group_name_H-M   'P 1'
#
loop_
_entity.id
_entity.type
_entity.pdbx_description
1 polymer ?
#
loop_
_entity_poly.entity_id
_entity_poly.type
_entity_poly.pdbx_seq_one_letter_code
_entity_poly.pdbx_strand_id
1 'polypeptide(L)'
;MVQLSGEEKEELCLKLASHLPRIRELLNVTQKEFGELVGLSTPRISVIENGKFTMTWAQFTSILFICACNMRTKEYVYANEILTGKLLQYLQRKDDNIPPMVNITVNVEMLDQYRTV
;
A
#
# COMPACT_ATOMS: atom_id res chain seq x y z
N MET A 1 -11.46 -1.01 -19.25
CA MET A 1 -10.90 -0.64 -17.92
C MET A 1 -10.15 -1.83 -17.35
N VAL A 2 -8.98 -1.59 -16.78
CA VAL A 2 -8.16 -2.66 -16.19
C VAL A 2 -8.91 -3.30 -15.03
N GLN A 3 -8.87 -4.63 -14.94
CA GLN A 3 -9.51 -5.41 -13.90
C GLN A 3 -8.47 -6.23 -13.13
N LEU A 4 -8.73 -6.47 -11.86
CA LEU A 4 -7.98 -7.40 -11.02
C LEU A 4 -8.94 -8.50 -10.55
N SER A 5 -8.55 -9.76 -10.77
CA SER A 5 -9.31 -10.90 -10.26
C SER A 5 -9.14 -11.02 -8.74
N GLY A 6 -10.01 -11.81 -8.12
CA GLY A 6 -9.86 -12.13 -6.70
C GLY A 6 -8.54 -12.82 -6.40
N GLU A 7 -8.08 -13.70 -7.30
CA GLU A 7 -6.78 -14.37 -7.16
C GLU A 7 -5.61 -13.39 -7.22
N GLU A 8 -5.65 -12.44 -8.15
CA GLU A 8 -4.62 -11.43 -8.27
C GLU A 8 -4.55 -10.54 -7.01
N LYS A 9 -5.70 -10.17 -6.46
CA LYS A 9 -5.76 -9.41 -5.21
C LYS A 9 -5.20 -10.20 -4.04
N GLU A 10 -5.53 -11.48 -3.94
CA GLU A 10 -5.01 -12.36 -2.89
C GLU A 10 -3.49 -12.51 -2.98
N GLU A 11 -2.96 -12.70 -4.19
CA GLU A 11 -1.52 -12.78 -4.41
C GLU A 11 -0.80 -11.51 -3.96
N LEU A 12 -1.37 -10.35 -4.26
CA LEU A 12 -0.81 -9.07 -3.82
C LEU A 12 -0.83 -8.95 -2.30
N CYS A 13 -1.93 -9.38 -1.67
CA CYS A 13 -2.04 -9.37 -0.21
C CYS A 13 -0.99 -10.27 0.46
N LEU A 14 -0.80 -11.48 -0.07
CA LEU A 14 0.21 -12.41 0.43
C LEU A 14 1.63 -11.86 0.23
N LYS A 15 1.87 -11.27 -0.91
CA LYS A 15 3.17 -10.68 -1.22
C LYS A 15 3.50 -9.52 -0.28
N LEU A 16 2.57 -8.60 -0.10
CA LEU A 16 2.75 -7.49 0.83
C LEU A 16 3.00 -8.00 2.25
N ALA A 17 2.24 -8.99 2.70
CA ALA A 17 2.40 -9.57 4.03
C ALA A 17 3.82 -10.10 4.26
N SER A 18 4.41 -10.78 3.28
CA SER A 18 5.76 -11.32 3.39
C SER A 18 6.84 -10.23 3.48
N HIS A 19 6.53 -9.03 3.03
CA HIS A 19 7.46 -7.91 3.05
C HIS A 19 7.22 -6.94 4.23
N LEU A 20 6.19 -7.16 5.05
CA LEU A 20 5.88 -6.23 6.15
C LEU A 20 7.03 -6.04 7.15
N PRO A 21 7.76 -7.09 7.58
CA PRO A 21 8.88 -6.88 8.50
C PRO A 21 9.92 -5.92 7.93
N ARG A 22 10.25 -6.04 6.65
CA ARG A 22 11.21 -5.16 5.99
C ARG A 22 10.66 -3.74 5.84
N ILE A 23 9.39 -3.61 5.51
CA ILE A 23 8.71 -2.31 5.41
C ILE A 23 8.77 -1.60 6.77
N ARG A 24 8.51 -2.33 7.86
CA ARG A 24 8.60 -1.75 9.22
C ARG A 24 10.02 -1.27 9.54
N GLU A 25 11.04 -2.03 9.12
CA GLU A 25 12.44 -1.60 9.29
C GLU A 25 12.69 -0.28 8.56
N LEU A 26 12.21 -0.17 7.33
CA LEU A 26 12.38 1.03 6.52
C LEU A 26 11.67 2.25 7.13
N LEU A 27 10.54 2.03 7.79
CA LEU A 27 9.80 3.07 8.50
C LEU A 27 10.32 3.30 9.92
N ASN A 28 11.19 2.40 10.39
CA ASN A 28 11.72 2.39 11.76
C ASN A 28 10.60 2.33 12.80
N VAL A 29 9.67 1.39 12.62
CA VAL A 29 8.54 1.20 13.53
C VAL A 29 8.42 -0.25 13.99
N THR A 30 7.93 -0.43 15.21
CA THR A 30 7.59 -1.73 15.76
C THR A 30 6.26 -2.23 15.18
N GLN A 31 5.91 -3.51 15.44
CA GLN A 31 4.59 -4.03 15.09
C GLN A 31 3.47 -3.20 15.71
N LYS A 32 3.64 -2.78 16.95
CA LYS A 32 2.65 -1.98 17.65
C LYS A 32 2.48 -0.60 16.99
N GLU A 33 3.58 0.07 16.71
CA GLU A 33 3.56 1.37 16.04
C GLU A 33 2.97 1.28 14.64
N PHE A 34 3.32 0.23 13.90
CA PHE A 34 2.77 0.00 12.58
C PHE A 34 1.27 -0.25 12.63
N GLY A 35 0.83 -1.05 13.61
CA GLY A 35 -0.60 -1.28 13.84
C GLY A 35 -1.36 0.01 14.12
N GLU A 36 -0.77 0.91 14.88
CA GLU A 36 -1.36 2.22 15.14
C GLU A 36 -1.51 3.05 13.86
N LEU A 37 -0.52 2.99 12.96
CA LEU A 37 -0.59 3.69 11.68
C LEU A 37 -1.72 3.17 10.78
N VAL A 38 -1.92 1.86 10.74
CA VAL A 38 -2.86 1.22 9.80
C VAL A 38 -4.18 0.83 10.43
N GLY A 39 -4.35 1.06 11.73
CA GLY A 39 -5.58 0.73 12.42
C GLY A 39 -5.76 -0.75 12.72
N LEU A 40 -4.66 -1.48 12.95
CA LEU A 40 -4.69 -2.91 13.27
C LEU A 40 -4.04 -3.18 14.62
N SER A 41 -4.55 -4.19 15.33
CA SER A 41 -3.93 -4.61 16.60
C SER A 41 -2.58 -5.27 16.37
N THR A 42 -1.72 -5.25 17.39
CA THR A 42 -0.43 -5.93 17.33
C THR A 42 -0.57 -7.44 17.05
N PRO A 43 -1.48 -8.18 17.70
CA PRO A 43 -1.70 -9.58 17.34
C PRO A 43 -2.12 -9.78 15.89
N ARG A 44 -2.93 -8.86 15.32
CA ARG A 44 -3.34 -8.94 13.92
C ARG A 44 -2.16 -8.75 12.98
N ILE A 45 -1.31 -7.78 13.24
CA ILE A 45 -0.07 -7.57 12.47
C ILE A 45 0.79 -8.83 12.51
N SER A 46 0.96 -9.41 13.70
CA SER A 46 1.78 -10.60 13.88
C SER A 46 1.29 -11.80 13.06
N VAL A 47 -0.02 -12.09 13.08
CA VAL A 47 -0.56 -13.24 12.33
C VAL A 47 -0.53 -12.99 10.81
N ILE A 48 -0.62 -11.75 10.37
CA ILE A 48 -0.46 -11.41 8.96
C ILE A 48 1.00 -11.62 8.53
N GLU A 49 1.95 -11.11 9.31
CA GLU A 49 3.37 -11.23 8.98
C GLU A 49 3.88 -12.66 8.94
N ASN A 50 3.36 -13.53 9.82
CA ASN A 50 3.80 -14.93 9.85
C ASN A 50 2.98 -15.85 8.93
N GLY A 51 2.09 -15.29 8.12
CA GLY A 51 1.34 -16.04 7.12
C GLY A 51 0.16 -16.84 7.63
N LYS A 52 -0.20 -16.71 8.91
CA LYS A 52 -1.34 -17.44 9.48
C LYS A 52 -2.69 -16.84 9.08
N PHE A 53 -2.68 -15.59 8.66
CA PHE A 53 -3.88 -14.88 8.27
C PHE A 53 -3.59 -14.01 7.05
N THR A 54 -4.42 -14.10 6.02
CA THR A 54 -4.31 -13.24 4.84
C THR A 54 -4.99 -11.91 5.14
N MET A 55 -4.29 -10.80 4.88
CA MET A 55 -4.90 -9.48 5.02
C MET A 55 -6.06 -9.31 4.04
N THR A 56 -7.01 -8.48 4.40
CA THR A 56 -8.11 -8.11 3.50
C THR A 56 -7.62 -7.12 2.44
N TRP A 57 -8.39 -6.98 1.37
CA TRP A 57 -8.07 -5.98 0.35
C TRP A 57 -8.07 -4.56 0.92
N ALA A 58 -8.98 -4.27 1.85
CA ALA A 58 -9.01 -2.97 2.53
C ALA A 58 -7.74 -2.73 3.34
N GLN A 59 -7.24 -3.75 4.02
CA GLN A 59 -5.98 -3.66 4.76
C GLN A 59 -4.80 -3.48 3.81
N PHE A 60 -4.80 -4.19 2.69
CA PHE A 60 -3.77 -4.05 1.65
C PHE A 60 -3.69 -2.61 1.14
N THR A 61 -4.82 -2.04 0.74
CA THR A 61 -4.83 -0.67 0.20
C THR A 61 -4.44 0.37 1.24
N SER A 62 -4.82 0.18 2.50
CA SER A 62 -4.43 1.07 3.59
C SER A 62 -2.92 1.03 3.84
N ILE A 63 -2.35 -0.16 3.90
CA ILE A 63 -0.90 -0.34 4.09
C ILE A 63 -0.14 0.21 2.89
N LEU A 64 -0.62 -0.07 1.69
CA LEU A 64 0.00 0.43 0.47
C LEU A 64 0.02 1.95 0.42
N PHE A 65 -1.05 2.59 0.87
CA PHE A 65 -1.11 4.05 0.94
C PHE A 65 -0.04 4.61 1.87
N ILE A 66 0.15 4.01 3.04
CA ILE A 66 1.20 4.41 3.98
C ILE A 66 2.58 4.24 3.35
N CYS A 67 2.81 3.12 2.65
CA CYS A 67 4.06 2.90 1.92
C CYS A 67 4.29 3.96 0.86
N ALA A 68 3.24 4.39 0.18
CA ALA A 68 3.32 5.41 -0.88
C ALA A 68 3.61 6.80 -0.34
N CYS A 69 3.26 7.08 0.92
CA CYS A 69 3.51 8.36 1.58
C CYS A 69 4.97 8.55 1.98
N ASN A 70 5.77 7.48 2.01
CA ASN A 70 7.17 7.52 2.42
C ASN A 70 8.05 7.08 1.23
N MET A 71 9.05 7.88 0.90
CA MET A 71 9.89 7.63 -0.29
C MET A 71 10.55 6.26 -0.26
N ARG A 72 11.11 5.86 0.90
CA ARG A 72 11.82 4.58 1.01
C ARG A 72 10.91 3.39 0.79
N THR A 73 9.74 3.40 1.40
CA THR A 73 8.79 2.31 1.25
C THR A 73 8.10 2.32 -0.11
N LYS A 74 7.88 3.50 -0.68
CA LYS A 74 7.33 3.62 -2.04
C LYS A 74 8.26 2.97 -3.07
N GLU A 75 9.54 3.28 -3.01
CA GLU A 75 10.54 2.67 -3.89
C GLU A 75 10.62 1.16 -3.65
N TYR A 76 10.57 0.74 -2.40
CA TYR A 76 10.67 -0.66 -2.04
C TYR A 76 9.48 -1.48 -2.60
N VAL A 77 8.26 -1.02 -2.41
CA VAL A 77 7.08 -1.76 -2.89
C VAL A 77 6.98 -1.75 -4.41
N TYR A 78 7.50 -0.72 -5.06
CA TYR A 78 7.60 -0.69 -6.52
C TYR A 78 8.67 -1.68 -7.02
N ALA A 79 9.85 -1.65 -6.43
CA ALA A 79 10.96 -2.54 -6.82
C ALA A 79 10.63 -4.01 -6.60
N ASN A 80 9.82 -4.33 -5.61
CA ASN A 80 9.42 -5.70 -5.28
C ASN A 80 8.09 -6.12 -5.92
N GLU A 81 7.63 -5.37 -6.91
CA GLU A 81 6.45 -5.71 -7.72
C GLU A 81 5.16 -5.85 -6.89
N ILE A 82 5.03 -5.06 -5.83
CA ILE A 82 3.79 -4.96 -5.06
C ILE A 82 2.97 -3.78 -5.61
N LEU A 83 3.62 -2.63 -5.78
CA LEU A 83 3.02 -1.47 -6.44
C LEU A 83 3.30 -1.57 -7.94
N THR A 84 2.48 -2.33 -8.64
CA THR A 84 2.67 -2.60 -10.07
C THR A 84 1.93 -1.59 -10.94
N GLY A 85 2.35 -1.51 -12.21
CA GLY A 85 1.64 -0.68 -13.19
C GLY A 85 0.19 -1.08 -13.35
N LYS A 86 -0.09 -2.39 -13.38
CA LYS A 86 -1.44 -2.92 -13.50
C LYS A 86 -2.31 -2.52 -12.29
N LEU A 87 -1.75 -2.64 -11.08
CA LEU A 87 -2.46 -2.24 -9.86
C LEU A 87 -2.78 -0.74 -9.90
N LEU A 88 -1.82 0.09 -10.31
CA LEU A 88 -2.04 1.53 -10.42
C LEU A 88 -3.12 1.87 -11.46
N GLN A 89 -3.10 1.21 -12.61
CA GLN A 89 -4.14 1.40 -13.62
C GLN A 89 -5.51 1.01 -13.07
N TYR A 90 -5.58 -0.09 -12.32
CA TYR A 90 -6.81 -0.53 -11.68
C TYR A 90 -7.32 0.49 -10.67
N LEU A 91 -6.46 0.94 -9.76
CA LEU A 91 -6.84 1.91 -8.73
C LEU A 91 -7.17 3.29 -9.31
N GLN A 92 -6.51 3.68 -10.40
CA GLN A 92 -6.77 4.92 -11.10
C GLN A 92 -7.93 4.81 -12.11
N ARG A 93 -8.51 3.62 -12.26
CA ARG A 93 -9.61 3.31 -13.16
C ARG A 93 -9.28 3.67 -14.62
N LYS A 94 -8.09 3.29 -15.06
CA LYS A 94 -7.60 3.54 -16.41
C LYS A 94 -7.83 2.35 -17.32
N ASP A 95 -7.90 2.63 -18.62
CA ASP A 95 -7.92 1.60 -19.66
C ASP A 95 -6.52 1.03 -19.88
N ASP A 96 -6.44 -0.17 -20.47
CA ASP A 96 -5.19 -0.92 -20.62
C ASP A 96 -4.09 -0.15 -21.36
N ASN A 97 -4.49 0.73 -22.28
CA ASN A 97 -3.55 1.48 -23.11
C ASN A 97 -3.15 2.84 -22.52
N ILE A 98 -3.68 3.19 -21.35
CA ILE A 98 -3.35 4.45 -20.68
C ILE A 98 -2.36 4.16 -19.58
N PRO A 99 -1.12 4.71 -19.67
CA PRO A 99 -0.13 4.45 -18.62
C PRO A 99 -0.54 5.08 -17.28
N PRO A 100 -0.21 4.43 -16.16
CA PRO A 100 -0.50 5.00 -14.85
C PRO A 100 0.42 6.18 -14.54
N MET A 101 -0.12 7.15 -13.82
CA MET A 101 0.69 8.23 -13.29
C MET A 101 1.05 7.92 -11.83
N VAL A 102 2.33 7.70 -11.58
CA VAL A 102 2.84 7.32 -10.26
C VAL A 102 3.42 8.55 -9.57
N ASN A 103 2.60 9.52 -9.28
CA ASN A 103 3.07 10.70 -8.59
C ASN A 103 2.15 11.01 -7.42
N ILE A 104 2.52 10.45 -6.25
CA ILE A 104 1.83 10.78 -5.00
C ILE A 104 2.69 11.80 -4.29
N THR A 105 2.57 13.05 -4.71
CA THR A 105 3.19 14.19 -4.05
C THR A 105 2.08 15.05 -3.47
N VAL A 106 2.12 15.23 -2.16
CA VAL A 106 1.16 16.11 -1.48
C VAL A 106 1.87 17.43 -1.19
N ASN A 107 1.49 18.46 -1.94
CA ASN A 107 1.92 19.81 -1.66
C ASN A 107 0.87 20.48 -0.76
N VAL A 108 1.19 20.59 0.50
CA VAL A 108 0.26 21.11 1.52
C VAL A 108 -0.14 22.55 1.22
N GLU A 109 0.80 23.39 0.76
CA GLU A 109 0.50 24.78 0.44
C GLU A 109 -0.53 24.88 -0.70
N MET A 110 -0.37 24.07 -1.74
CA MET A 110 -1.33 24.04 -2.82
C MET A 110 -2.70 23.54 -2.36
N LEU A 111 -2.72 22.51 -1.51
CA LEU A 111 -3.96 21.97 -0.97
C LEU A 111 -4.68 22.96 -0.08
N ASP A 112 -3.96 23.76 0.69
CA ASP A 112 -4.56 24.75 1.57
C ASP A 112 -5.39 25.79 0.80
N GLN A 113 -5.11 26.01 -0.47
CA GLN A 113 -5.90 26.90 -1.32
C GLN A 113 -7.34 26.40 -1.49
N TYR A 114 -7.58 25.12 -1.33
CA TYR A 114 -8.90 24.50 -1.47
C TYR A 114 -9.68 24.47 -0.16
N ARG A 115 -9.08 24.91 0.93
CA ARG A 115 -9.72 24.88 2.27
C ARG A 115 -10.62 26.07 2.54
N THR A 116 -10.56 27.10 1.72
CA THR A 116 -11.20 28.39 1.95
C THR A 116 -12.58 28.48 1.35
N VAL A 117 -13.38 27.49 1.56
CA VAL A 117 -14.73 27.52 0.99
C VAL A 117 -15.78 27.58 2.07
#